data_77408cb1f5848d318d323510674a1243
#
_entry.id   77408cb1f5848d318d323510674a1243
#
_cell.length_a   1.000
_cell.length_b   1.000
_cell.length_c   1.000
_cell.angle_alpha   90.00
_cell.angle_beta   90.00
_cell.angle_gamma   90.00
#
_symmetry.space_group_name_H-M   'P 1'
#
loop_
_entity.id
_entity.type
_entity.pdbx_description
1 polymer ?
#
loop_
_entity_poly.entity_id
_entity_poly.type
_entity_poly.pdbx_seq_one_letter_code
_entity_poly.pdbx_strand_id
1 'polypeptide(L)'
;IQASLVGSEMCIRDSLLLYMGDLENDSLLRIHSQCLTGDTLYSLKCDCGSQLAMALEKIASEGKGMIIYMAQEGRGIGLVKKIRAYELQDQGMDTVEANEALGFAADERDYSYCKEILSSVDISSVKLMTNNPRKIKGLEEVGIKVTERVPVHIDSNKHNENYLKAVS
;
A
#
# COMPACT_ATOMS: atom_id res chain seq x y z
N ILE A 1 -6.96 1.57 -18.37
CA ILE A 1 -6.33 2.19 -17.17
C ILE A 1 -5.50 3.37 -17.65
N GLN A 2 -5.77 4.52 -17.09
CA GLN A 2 -4.95 5.71 -17.27
C GLN A 2 -3.95 5.81 -16.12
N ALA A 3 -2.75 6.31 -16.39
CA ALA A 3 -1.72 6.50 -15.39
C ALA A 3 -1.28 7.97 -15.40
N SER A 4 -1.24 8.59 -14.22
CA SER A 4 -0.68 9.91 -14.02
C SER A 4 0.47 9.81 -13.03
N LEU A 5 1.62 10.37 -13.41
CA LEU A 5 2.76 10.47 -12.52
C LEU A 5 2.60 11.75 -11.70
N VAL A 6 2.51 11.60 -10.40
CA VAL A 6 2.47 12.75 -9.48
C VAL A 6 3.74 12.72 -8.65
N GLY A 7 4.68 13.59 -9.00
CA GLY A 7 5.90 13.83 -8.24
C GLY A 7 5.97 15.28 -7.78
N SER A 8 6.42 15.56 -6.58
CA SER A 8 6.81 16.92 -6.20
C SER A 8 8.29 17.11 -6.47
N GLU A 9 8.69 18.30 -6.94
CA GLU A 9 10.09 18.65 -7.24
C GLU A 9 11.04 18.52 -6.03
N MET A 10 10.50 18.34 -4.82
CA MET A 10 11.26 18.21 -3.58
C MET A 10 11.29 16.81 -2.98
N CYS A 11 10.62 15.81 -3.55
CA CYS A 11 10.58 14.46 -3.01
C CYS A 11 11.15 13.44 -3.98
N ILE A 12 12.19 12.75 -3.55
CA ILE A 12 12.81 11.57 -4.18
C ILE A 12 11.84 10.36 -4.23
N ARG A 13 10.57 10.55 -3.90
CA ARG A 13 9.56 9.48 -3.80
C ARG A 13 8.51 9.65 -4.89
N ASP A 14 8.79 9.06 -6.04
CA ASP A 14 7.85 9.00 -7.14
C ASP A 14 6.68 8.07 -6.78
N SER A 15 5.51 8.66 -6.58
CA SER A 15 4.27 7.91 -6.40
C SER A 15 3.45 7.98 -7.68
N LEU A 16 2.76 6.89 -8.02
CA LEU A 16 1.99 6.77 -9.24
C LEU A 16 0.50 6.69 -8.92
N LEU A 17 -0.31 7.54 -9.55
CA LEU A 17 -1.76 7.41 -9.57
C LEU A 17 -2.18 6.64 -10.82
N LEU A 18 -2.78 5.47 -10.62
CA LEU A 18 -3.45 4.67 -11.64
C LEU A 18 -4.95 4.81 -11.45
N TYR A 19 -5.70 5.10 -12.51
CA TYR A 19 -7.15 5.22 -12.40
C TYR A 19 -7.89 4.70 -13.64
N MET A 20 -9.15 4.40 -13.47
CA MET A 20 -10.07 3.94 -14.49
C MET A 20 -11.42 4.63 -14.33
N GLY A 21 -12.04 4.98 -15.46
CA GLY A 21 -13.34 5.65 -15.50
C GLY A 21 -13.31 7.10 -15.04
N ASP A 22 -14.48 7.69 -14.92
CA ASP A 22 -14.63 9.05 -14.41
C ASP A 22 -14.59 9.02 -12.88
N LEU A 23 -13.56 9.67 -12.32
CA LEU A 23 -13.39 9.75 -10.87
C LEU A 23 -14.34 10.78 -10.27
N GLU A 24 -14.91 10.42 -9.13
CA GLU A 24 -15.76 11.29 -8.32
C GLU A 24 -15.51 11.01 -6.84
N ASN A 25 -16.01 11.87 -5.95
CA ASN A 25 -15.98 11.60 -4.52
C ASN A 25 -16.63 10.24 -4.23
N ASP A 26 -16.09 9.54 -3.23
CA ASP A 26 -16.46 8.18 -2.86
C ASP A 26 -16.11 7.10 -3.90
N SER A 27 -15.25 7.43 -4.88
CA SER A 27 -14.67 6.42 -5.75
C SER A 27 -13.78 5.45 -4.95
N LEU A 28 -13.69 4.21 -5.45
CA LEU A 28 -12.88 3.16 -4.82
C LEU A 28 -11.39 3.51 -4.91
N LEU A 29 -10.69 3.47 -3.77
CA LEU A 29 -9.25 3.73 -3.66
C LEU A 29 -8.51 2.56 -3.04
N ARG A 30 -7.39 2.19 -3.62
CA ARG A 30 -6.34 1.40 -2.99
C ARG A 30 -5.07 2.23 -2.83
N ILE A 31 -4.56 2.37 -1.61
CA ILE A 31 -3.19 2.81 -1.38
C ILE A 31 -2.32 1.56 -1.29
N HIS A 32 -1.42 1.41 -2.26
CA HIS A 32 -0.51 0.28 -2.34
C HIS A 32 0.93 0.74 -2.16
N SER A 33 1.59 0.30 -1.09
CA SER A 33 3.02 0.54 -0.91
C SER A 33 3.79 -0.47 -1.74
N GLN A 34 4.73 -0.01 -2.54
CA GLN A 34 5.59 -0.81 -3.40
C GLN A 34 6.16 -2.03 -2.68
N CYS A 35 6.14 -3.16 -3.36
CA CYS A 35 6.75 -4.40 -2.92
C CYS A 35 7.33 -5.13 -4.14
N LEU A 36 8.57 -4.81 -4.51
CA LEU A 36 9.20 -5.38 -5.71
C LEU A 36 9.11 -6.91 -5.74
N THR A 37 9.36 -7.54 -4.60
CA THR A 37 9.33 -9.01 -4.51
C THR A 37 7.93 -9.59 -4.71
N GLY A 38 6.89 -8.99 -4.13
CA GLY A 38 5.51 -9.45 -4.25
C GLY A 38 4.84 -9.01 -5.54
N ASP A 39 5.00 -7.74 -5.92
CA ASP A 39 4.26 -7.14 -7.03
C ASP A 39 4.82 -7.57 -8.41
N THR A 40 6.15 -7.78 -8.50
CA THR A 40 6.83 -8.02 -9.77
C THR A 40 7.46 -9.41 -9.86
N LEU A 41 8.05 -9.92 -8.77
CA LEU A 41 8.78 -11.19 -8.75
C LEU A 41 7.94 -12.36 -8.22
N TYR A 42 6.65 -12.13 -7.94
CA TYR A 42 5.70 -13.15 -7.49
C TYR A 42 6.15 -13.92 -6.24
N SER A 43 6.81 -13.25 -5.29
CA SER A 43 7.22 -13.84 -4.02
C SER A 43 6.00 -14.31 -3.23
N LEU A 44 6.07 -15.53 -2.72
CA LEU A 44 5.04 -16.12 -1.87
C LEU A 44 5.23 -15.79 -0.38
N LYS A 45 6.31 -15.11 0.00
CA LYS A 45 6.57 -14.68 1.40
C LYS A 45 5.60 -13.61 1.91
N CYS A 46 4.97 -12.84 1.00
CA CYS A 46 3.95 -11.83 1.33
C CYS A 46 2.73 -11.99 0.42
N ASP A 47 1.69 -11.25 0.71
CA ASP A 47 0.45 -11.20 -0.06
C ASP A 47 0.31 -9.93 -0.93
N CYS A 48 1.37 -9.11 -1.03
CA CYS A 48 1.32 -7.81 -1.69
C CYS A 48 0.85 -7.89 -3.15
N GLY A 49 1.44 -8.78 -3.96
CA GLY A 49 1.05 -8.95 -5.35
C GLY A 49 -0.42 -9.38 -5.50
N SER A 50 -0.88 -10.32 -4.66
CA SER A 50 -2.29 -10.75 -4.65
C SER A 50 -3.23 -9.62 -4.25
N GLN A 51 -2.85 -8.78 -3.28
CA GLN A 51 -3.62 -7.60 -2.89
C GLN A 51 -3.71 -6.57 -4.03
N LEU A 52 -2.62 -6.36 -4.78
CA LEU A 52 -2.60 -5.46 -5.94
C LEU A 52 -3.51 -5.99 -7.05
N ALA A 53 -3.37 -7.27 -7.41
CA ALA A 53 -4.20 -7.92 -8.42
C ALA A 53 -5.68 -7.82 -8.08
N MET A 54 -6.06 -8.19 -6.85
CA MET A 54 -7.45 -8.09 -6.39
C MET A 54 -7.99 -6.66 -6.44
N ALA A 55 -7.18 -5.65 -6.09
CA ALA A 55 -7.60 -4.26 -6.16
C ALA A 55 -7.84 -3.82 -7.60
N LEU A 56 -6.98 -4.22 -8.54
CA LEU A 56 -7.16 -3.96 -9.98
C LEU A 56 -8.42 -4.63 -10.53
N GLU A 57 -8.66 -5.90 -10.18
CA GLU A 57 -9.86 -6.65 -10.60
C GLU A 57 -11.14 -6.00 -10.06
N LYS A 58 -11.12 -5.56 -8.79
CA LYS A 58 -12.28 -4.90 -8.18
C LYS A 58 -12.59 -3.57 -8.85
N ILE A 59 -11.59 -2.74 -9.11
CA ILE A 59 -11.73 -1.48 -9.86
C ILE A 59 -12.26 -1.75 -11.27
N ALA A 60 -11.72 -2.76 -11.95
CA ALA A 60 -12.16 -3.13 -13.28
C ALA A 60 -13.63 -3.61 -13.29
N SER A 61 -14.06 -4.36 -12.27
CA SER A 61 -15.46 -4.82 -12.15
C SER A 61 -16.43 -3.68 -11.84
N GLU A 62 -16.00 -2.66 -11.09
CA GLU A 62 -16.80 -1.48 -10.81
C GLU A 62 -16.80 -0.45 -11.98
N GLY A 63 -15.88 -0.62 -12.93
CA GLY A 63 -15.71 0.28 -14.08
C GLY A 63 -15.06 1.62 -13.74
N LYS A 64 -14.85 1.94 -12.46
CA LYS A 64 -14.21 3.16 -11.96
C LYS A 64 -13.49 2.94 -10.64
N GLY A 65 -12.42 3.70 -10.42
CA GLY A 65 -11.64 3.66 -9.18
C GLY A 65 -10.17 3.98 -9.41
N MET A 66 -9.37 3.95 -8.35
CA MET A 66 -7.98 4.38 -8.41
C MET A 66 -7.07 3.58 -7.48
N ILE A 67 -5.79 3.54 -7.85
CA ILE A 67 -4.70 3.03 -7.01
C ILE A 67 -3.64 4.12 -6.89
N ILE A 68 -3.28 4.48 -5.66
CA ILE A 68 -2.06 5.22 -5.38
C ILE A 68 -0.97 4.18 -5.08
N TYR A 69 -0.02 4.05 -6.01
CA TYR A 69 1.13 3.17 -5.86
C TYR A 69 2.30 3.97 -5.31
N MET A 70 2.62 3.75 -4.04
CA MET A 70 3.58 4.56 -3.30
C MET A 70 4.97 3.90 -3.28
N ALA A 71 6.00 4.67 -3.64
CA ALA A 71 7.41 4.23 -3.62
C ALA A 71 7.96 4.14 -2.19
N GLN A 72 7.35 3.29 -1.35
CA GLN A 72 7.67 3.07 0.07
C GLN A 72 7.95 1.59 0.35
N GLU A 73 8.95 1.03 -0.34
CA GLU A 73 9.36 -0.36 -0.21
C GLU A 73 9.73 -0.71 1.24
N GLY A 74 9.35 -1.91 1.68
CA GLY A 74 9.72 -2.43 2.98
C GLY A 74 9.17 -1.61 4.16
N ARG A 75 7.95 -1.07 4.07
CA ARG A 75 7.37 -0.13 5.05
C ARG A 75 8.17 1.17 5.21
N GLY A 76 8.81 1.64 4.12
CA GLY A 76 9.60 2.86 4.10
C GLY A 76 11.11 2.67 4.28
N ILE A 77 11.58 1.49 4.70
CA ILE A 77 13.01 1.23 4.94
C ILE A 77 13.82 0.90 3.68
N GLY A 78 13.14 0.67 2.56
CA GLY A 78 13.75 0.36 1.27
C GLY A 78 14.06 -1.13 1.06
N LEU A 79 14.33 -1.49 -0.21
CA LEU A 79 14.49 -2.88 -0.64
C LEU A 79 15.64 -3.61 0.06
N VAL A 80 16.81 -3.00 0.13
CA VAL A 80 18.02 -3.65 0.69
C VAL A 80 17.79 -4.05 2.16
N LYS A 81 17.18 -3.15 2.93
CA LYS A 81 16.91 -3.40 4.36
C LYS A 81 15.77 -4.38 4.56
N LYS A 82 14.76 -4.36 3.68
CA LYS A 82 13.73 -5.38 3.65
C LYS A 82 14.30 -6.79 3.42
N ILE A 83 15.27 -6.95 2.53
CA ILE A 83 15.92 -8.26 2.31
C ILE A 83 16.69 -8.71 3.57
N ARG A 84 17.37 -7.79 4.26
CA ARG A 84 18.00 -8.08 5.55
C ARG A 84 16.98 -8.43 6.63
N ALA A 85 15.84 -7.74 6.67
CA ALA A 85 14.75 -8.10 7.58
C ALA A 85 14.22 -9.51 7.29
N TYR A 86 14.11 -9.92 6.03
CA TYR A 86 13.76 -11.30 5.68
C TYR A 86 14.78 -12.33 6.20
N GLU A 87 16.06 -12.03 6.15
CA GLU A 87 17.11 -12.90 6.72
C GLU A 87 16.93 -13.07 8.23
N LEU A 88 16.63 -11.98 8.96
CA LEU A 88 16.35 -12.03 10.40
C LEU A 88 15.05 -12.80 10.70
N GLN A 89 14.02 -12.65 9.86
CA GLN A 89 12.79 -13.43 10.00
C GLN A 89 13.00 -14.93 9.77
N ASP A 90 13.88 -15.31 8.84
CA ASP A 90 14.25 -16.72 8.62
C ASP A 90 15.03 -17.29 9.83
N GLN A 91 15.61 -16.42 10.69
CA GLN A 91 16.22 -16.76 11.97
C GLN A 91 15.24 -16.77 13.15
N GLY A 92 13.94 -16.50 12.91
CA GLY A 92 12.86 -16.60 13.89
C GLY A 92 12.32 -15.29 14.44
N MET A 93 12.81 -14.12 14.00
CA MET A 93 12.24 -12.82 14.38
C MET A 93 10.91 -12.57 13.65
N ASP A 94 10.01 -11.82 14.28
CA ASP A 94 8.85 -11.29 13.58
C ASP A 94 9.20 -10.04 12.76
N THR A 95 8.23 -9.51 12.00
CA THR A 95 8.46 -8.34 11.12
C THR A 95 8.83 -7.08 11.89
N VAL A 96 8.27 -6.89 13.10
CA VAL A 96 8.52 -5.72 13.94
C VAL A 96 9.91 -5.82 14.56
N GLU A 97 10.21 -6.96 15.18
CA GLU A 97 11.51 -7.27 15.78
C GLU A 97 12.66 -7.13 14.77
N ALA A 98 12.47 -7.64 13.56
CA ALA A 98 13.47 -7.53 12.49
C ALA A 98 13.72 -6.07 12.07
N ASN A 99 12.69 -5.21 12.00
CA ASN A 99 12.86 -3.79 11.71
C ASN A 99 13.56 -3.05 12.84
N GLU A 100 13.18 -3.31 14.08
CA GLU A 100 13.81 -2.70 15.28
C GLU A 100 15.28 -3.11 15.42
N ALA A 101 15.60 -4.38 15.16
CA ALA A 101 16.99 -4.86 15.14
C ALA A 101 17.86 -4.18 14.08
N LEU A 102 17.23 -3.68 12.99
CA LEU A 102 17.89 -2.89 11.95
C LEU A 102 17.90 -1.38 12.25
N GLY A 103 17.39 -0.94 13.41
CA GLY A 103 17.37 0.45 13.86
C GLY A 103 16.26 1.31 13.25
N PHE A 104 15.15 0.70 12.84
CA PHE A 104 13.98 1.39 12.25
C PHE A 104 12.76 1.27 13.15
N ALA A 105 11.82 2.20 12.99
CA ALA A 105 10.49 2.02 13.55
C ALA A 105 9.76 0.84 12.88
N ALA A 106 8.73 0.33 13.54
CA ALA A 106 7.89 -0.75 13.00
C ALA A 106 7.25 -0.41 11.65
N ASP A 107 7.03 0.88 11.39
CA ASP A 107 6.41 1.39 10.16
C ASP A 107 6.83 2.85 9.91
N GLU A 108 7.65 3.07 8.88
CA GLU A 108 8.16 4.38 8.45
C GLU A 108 7.37 4.98 7.27
N ARG A 109 6.18 4.42 6.96
CA ARG A 109 5.38 4.91 5.84
C ARG A 109 4.74 6.24 6.17
N ASP A 110 4.77 7.13 5.16
CA ASP A 110 4.14 8.44 5.17
C ASP A 110 2.99 8.48 4.15
N TYR A 111 1.81 8.86 4.60
CA TYR A 111 0.61 8.97 3.76
C TYR A 111 0.23 10.42 3.44
N SER A 112 1.02 11.41 3.87
CA SER A 112 0.76 12.84 3.65
C SER A 112 0.64 13.20 2.17
N TYR A 113 1.42 12.56 1.31
CA TYR A 113 1.40 12.78 -0.14
C TYR A 113 0.09 12.36 -0.82
N CYS A 114 -0.70 11.49 -0.18
CA CYS A 114 -1.99 11.08 -0.73
C CYS A 114 -2.93 12.26 -0.93
N LYS A 115 -2.84 13.30 -0.07
CA LYS A 115 -3.64 14.51 -0.20
C LYS A 115 -3.36 15.25 -1.51
N GLU A 116 -2.08 15.47 -1.83
CA GLU A 116 -1.68 16.17 -3.05
C GLU A 116 -2.12 15.40 -4.29
N ILE A 117 -1.91 14.08 -4.28
CA ILE A 117 -2.29 13.20 -5.37
C ILE A 117 -3.81 13.24 -5.60
N LEU A 118 -4.62 13.10 -4.54
CA LEU A 118 -6.07 13.10 -4.65
C LEU A 118 -6.63 14.48 -5.02
N SER A 119 -5.99 15.55 -4.54
CA SER A 119 -6.35 16.93 -4.90
C SER A 119 -6.10 17.22 -6.38
N SER A 120 -5.09 16.60 -7.01
CA SER A 120 -4.80 16.78 -8.44
C SER A 120 -5.89 16.21 -9.36
N VAL A 121 -6.80 15.41 -8.83
CA VAL A 121 -7.96 14.83 -9.51
C VAL A 121 -9.29 15.21 -8.83
N ASP A 122 -9.29 16.27 -8.02
CA ASP A 122 -10.45 16.86 -7.34
C ASP A 122 -11.21 15.88 -6.41
N ILE A 123 -10.50 14.94 -5.78
CA ILE A 123 -11.05 13.95 -4.86
C ILE A 123 -10.76 14.35 -3.40
N SER A 124 -11.82 14.43 -2.59
CA SER A 124 -11.76 14.74 -1.15
C SER A 124 -12.34 13.62 -0.26
N SER A 125 -13.08 12.68 -0.83
CA SER A 125 -13.59 11.50 -0.12
C SER A 125 -13.46 10.23 -0.94
N VAL A 126 -13.27 9.09 -0.25
CA VAL A 126 -12.98 7.79 -0.90
C VAL A 126 -13.59 6.62 -0.14
N LYS A 127 -13.85 5.52 -0.86
CA LYS A 127 -14.02 4.18 -0.29
C LYS A 127 -12.67 3.48 -0.31
N LEU A 128 -12.10 3.20 0.85
CA LEU A 128 -10.73 2.73 0.97
C LEU A 128 -10.63 1.20 1.07
N MET A 129 -9.98 0.58 0.09
CA MET A 129 -9.63 -0.85 0.12
C MET A 129 -8.45 -1.08 1.05
N THR A 130 -8.71 -1.51 2.30
CA THR A 130 -7.66 -1.77 3.29
C THR A 130 -8.13 -2.65 4.44
N ASN A 131 -7.18 -3.41 5.03
CA ASN A 131 -7.35 -4.04 6.34
C ASN A 131 -6.52 -3.30 7.42
N ASN A 132 -5.69 -2.32 7.03
CA ASN A 132 -4.80 -1.62 7.96
C ASN A 132 -5.46 -0.31 8.45
N PRO A 133 -5.81 -0.19 9.74
CA PRO A 133 -6.42 1.01 10.30
C PRO A 133 -5.50 2.25 10.22
N ARG A 134 -4.17 2.07 10.19
CA ARG A 134 -3.22 3.19 10.03
C ARG A 134 -3.40 3.92 8.68
N LYS A 135 -3.81 3.22 7.63
CA LYS A 135 -4.08 3.85 6.33
C LYS A 135 -5.32 4.73 6.37
N ILE A 136 -6.36 4.32 7.10
CA ILE A 136 -7.55 5.14 7.31
C ILE A 136 -7.17 6.41 8.07
N LYS A 137 -6.52 6.24 9.22
CA LYS A 137 -6.07 7.36 10.05
C LYS A 137 -5.16 8.31 9.28
N GLY A 138 -4.17 7.80 8.53
CA GLY A 138 -3.25 8.62 7.75
C GLY A 138 -3.94 9.46 6.66
N LEU A 139 -5.01 8.96 6.03
CA LEU A 139 -5.82 9.74 5.10
C LEU A 139 -6.67 10.80 5.82
N GLU A 140 -7.28 10.45 6.93
CA GLU A 140 -8.11 11.38 7.70
C GLU A 140 -7.29 12.52 8.29
N GLU A 141 -6.08 12.25 8.77
CA GLU A 141 -5.13 13.27 9.29
C GLU A 141 -4.74 14.31 8.22
N VAL A 142 -4.72 13.94 6.97
CA VAL A 142 -4.44 14.88 5.86
C VAL A 142 -5.71 15.47 5.24
N GLY A 143 -6.88 15.20 5.82
CA GLY A 143 -8.16 15.81 5.45
C GLY A 143 -8.90 15.11 4.31
N ILE A 144 -8.54 13.87 3.98
CA ILE A 144 -9.30 13.01 3.05
C ILE A 144 -10.30 12.17 3.84
N LYS A 145 -11.58 12.30 3.52
CA LYS A 145 -12.63 11.55 4.20
C LYS A 145 -12.68 10.10 3.70
N VAL A 146 -12.58 9.13 4.61
CA VAL A 146 -12.84 7.72 4.30
C VAL A 146 -14.30 7.42 4.62
N THR A 147 -15.14 7.29 3.59
CA THR A 147 -16.58 7.07 3.75
C THR A 147 -16.94 5.61 3.95
N GLU A 148 -16.10 4.70 3.45
CA GLU A 148 -16.29 3.26 3.60
C GLU A 148 -14.94 2.55 3.64
N ARG A 149 -14.80 1.57 4.53
CA ARG A 149 -13.70 0.61 4.49
C ARG A 149 -14.12 -0.62 3.70
N VAL A 150 -13.44 -0.88 2.59
CA VAL A 150 -13.64 -2.08 1.78
C VAL A 150 -12.56 -3.11 2.17
N PRO A 151 -12.94 -4.25 2.74
CA PRO A 151 -11.97 -5.25 3.18
C PRO A 151 -11.25 -5.90 1.99
N VAL A 152 -9.99 -6.28 2.23
CA VAL A 152 -9.13 -6.98 1.27
C VAL A 152 -8.86 -8.38 1.82
N HIS A 153 -9.55 -9.38 1.27
CA HIS A 153 -9.36 -10.78 1.68
C HIS A 153 -8.44 -11.50 0.69
N ILE A 154 -7.31 -11.96 1.19
CA ILE A 154 -6.39 -12.83 0.47
C ILE A 154 -6.22 -14.08 1.30
N ASP A 155 -6.41 -15.23 0.69
CA ASP A 155 -6.17 -16.52 1.33
C ASP A 155 -4.70 -16.69 1.68
N SER A 156 -4.43 -17.16 2.90
CA SER A 156 -3.08 -17.47 3.32
C SER A 156 -2.53 -18.69 2.55
N ASN A 157 -1.23 -18.71 2.36
CA ASN A 157 -0.52 -19.88 1.85
C ASN A 157 0.54 -20.34 2.88
N LYS A 158 1.06 -21.54 2.70
CA LYS A 158 2.06 -22.14 3.61
C LYS A 158 3.36 -21.36 3.77
N HIS A 159 3.61 -20.36 2.91
CA HIS A 159 4.82 -19.55 2.93
C HIS A 159 4.61 -18.16 3.56
N ASN A 160 3.36 -17.68 3.68
CA ASN A 160 3.05 -16.37 4.23
C ASN A 160 2.21 -16.38 5.51
N GLU A 161 1.83 -17.54 6.04
CA GLU A 161 1.04 -17.62 7.28
C GLU A 161 1.67 -16.86 8.45
N ASN A 162 2.98 -17.00 8.66
CA ASN A 162 3.69 -16.31 9.73
C ASN A 162 3.75 -14.80 9.50
N TYR A 163 3.96 -14.38 8.25
CA TYR A 163 3.93 -12.97 7.87
C TYR A 163 2.53 -12.37 8.12
N LEU A 164 1.46 -13.05 7.70
CA LEU A 164 0.10 -12.55 7.90
C LEU A 164 -0.30 -12.46 9.38
N LYS A 165 0.14 -13.40 10.21
CA LYS A 165 -0.05 -13.35 11.68
C LYS A 165 0.63 -12.14 12.33
N ALA A 166 1.78 -11.70 11.80
CA ALA A 166 2.53 -10.57 12.33
C ALA A 166 1.99 -9.20 11.84
N VAL A 167 1.12 -9.17 10.82
CA VAL A 167 0.60 -7.92 10.22
C VAL A 167 -0.92 -7.76 10.34
N SER A 168 -1.62 -8.77 10.88
CA SER A 168 -3.04 -8.73 11.24
C SER A 168 -3.20 -8.14 12.64
#